data_7163ff604bcfa739b844912e8b040d9a
#
_entry.id   7163ff604bcfa739b844912e8b040d9a
#
_cell.length_a   1.000
_cell.length_b   1.000
_cell.length_c   1.000
_cell.angle_alpha   90.00
_cell.angle_beta   90.00
_cell.angle_gamma   90.00
#
_symmetry.space_group_name_H-M   'P 1'
#
loop_
_entity.id
_entity.type
_entity.pdbx_description
1 polymer ?
#
loop_
_entity_poly.entity_id
_entity_poly.type
_entity_poly.pdbx_seq_one_letter_code
_entity_poly.pdbx_strand_id
1 'polypeptide(L)'
;MCIRDRYGYKQTFFPIVQGCVYPDLRIEAAKHVADLGADGNAIGGLAVGEPTEKMYEMIEVVNEVLPQDKPRYLMGVGTPANILEGIERGVDMFDCVMPTRNGRNGMLFTRNGIMNIRNKKWADDFSPLDPEGTSYVDTCCSKAYLRHLFISEEILAMQIASIHNLAFYVWLTQEARCQILAGTFKSWKDEMICRVTTRL
;
A
#
# COMPACT_ATOMS: atom_id res chain seq x y z
N MET A 1 -29.62 -10.91 3.45
CA MET A 1 -30.08 -9.56 3.02
C MET A 1 -29.36 -8.54 3.86
N CYS A 2 -28.60 -7.64 3.27
CA CYS A 2 -27.86 -6.64 4.02
C CYS A 2 -28.75 -5.39 4.31
N ILE A 3 -28.31 -4.55 5.25
CA ILE A 3 -29.03 -3.32 5.63
C ILE A 3 -29.23 -2.42 4.40
N ARG A 4 -28.24 -2.34 3.51
CA ARG A 4 -28.30 -1.60 2.25
C ARG A 4 -29.56 -1.96 1.44
N ASP A 5 -29.78 -3.27 1.21
CA ASP A 5 -30.88 -3.77 0.38
C ASP A 5 -32.23 -3.48 1.05
N ARG A 6 -32.28 -3.59 2.38
CA ARG A 6 -33.50 -3.32 3.17
C ARG A 6 -33.96 -1.86 3.06
N TYR A 7 -33.02 -0.91 3.01
CA TYR A 7 -33.33 0.52 3.02
C TYR A 7 -33.08 1.21 1.68
N GLY A 8 -32.68 0.47 0.64
CA GLY A 8 -32.44 1.01 -0.69
C GLY A 8 -31.25 1.98 -0.80
N TYR A 9 -30.25 1.85 0.06
CA TYR A 9 -29.05 2.71 0.01
C TYR A 9 -28.24 2.47 -1.24
N LYS A 10 -27.85 3.55 -1.92
CA LYS A 10 -26.97 3.53 -3.10
C LYS A 10 -25.49 3.50 -2.69
N GLN A 11 -25.11 2.54 -1.88
CA GLN A 11 -23.74 2.33 -1.44
C GLN A 11 -23.18 1.09 -2.09
N THR A 12 -21.91 1.14 -2.51
CA THR A 12 -21.19 -0.05 -2.97
C THR A 12 -20.95 -1.01 -1.82
N PHE A 13 -21.06 -2.29 -2.10
CA PHE A 13 -20.84 -3.35 -1.13
C PHE A 13 -19.70 -4.25 -1.59
N PHE A 14 -18.73 -4.47 -0.71
CA PHE A 14 -17.57 -5.33 -0.95
C PHE A 14 -17.60 -6.49 0.06
N PRO A 15 -18.18 -7.65 -0.28
CA PRO A 15 -18.10 -8.83 0.56
C PRO A 15 -16.66 -9.32 0.65
N ILE A 16 -16.31 -9.93 1.79
CA ILE A 16 -14.92 -10.25 2.13
C ILE A 16 -14.70 -11.76 2.02
N VAL A 17 -13.74 -12.16 1.17
CA VAL A 17 -13.21 -13.52 1.12
C VAL A 17 -12.33 -13.76 2.35
N GLN A 18 -12.60 -14.80 3.09
CA GLN A 18 -11.80 -15.28 4.22
C GLN A 18 -11.28 -16.70 3.92
N GLY A 19 -10.51 -17.32 4.82
CA GLY A 19 -10.00 -18.68 4.67
C GLY A 19 -8.55 -18.85 5.11
N CYS A 20 -7.99 -17.87 5.81
CA CYS A 20 -6.60 -17.88 6.30
C CYS A 20 -5.62 -18.22 5.15
N VAL A 21 -4.73 -19.19 5.35
CA VAL A 21 -3.74 -19.65 4.35
C VAL A 21 -4.10 -21.03 3.74
N TYR A 22 -5.39 -21.37 3.75
CA TYR A 22 -5.91 -22.64 3.23
C TYR A 22 -6.57 -22.43 1.86
N PRO A 23 -5.98 -22.94 0.76
CA PRO A 23 -6.48 -22.68 -0.60
C PRO A 23 -7.91 -23.16 -0.81
N ASP A 24 -8.27 -24.33 -0.29
CA ASP A 24 -9.61 -24.93 -0.40
C ASP A 24 -10.69 -24.03 0.23
N LEU A 25 -10.44 -23.53 1.45
CA LEU A 25 -11.35 -22.60 2.13
C LEU A 25 -11.43 -21.25 1.41
N ARG A 26 -10.33 -20.77 0.86
CA ARG A 26 -10.31 -19.55 0.05
C ARG A 26 -11.11 -19.68 -1.22
N ILE A 27 -10.98 -20.79 -1.93
CA ILE A 27 -11.75 -21.08 -3.15
C ILE A 27 -13.24 -21.15 -2.83
N GLU A 28 -13.62 -21.86 -1.78
CA GLU A 28 -15.02 -21.97 -1.36
C GLU A 28 -15.61 -20.60 -1.02
N ALA A 29 -14.90 -19.81 -0.20
CA ALA A 29 -15.33 -18.46 0.17
C ALA A 29 -15.39 -17.53 -1.05
N ALA A 30 -14.41 -17.60 -1.96
CA ALA A 30 -14.36 -16.77 -3.16
C ALA A 30 -15.53 -17.07 -4.11
N LYS A 31 -15.89 -18.34 -4.30
CA LYS A 31 -17.08 -18.74 -5.08
C LYS A 31 -18.36 -18.15 -4.48
N HIS A 32 -18.55 -18.32 -3.17
CA HIS A 32 -19.72 -17.78 -2.48
C HIS A 32 -19.78 -16.24 -2.61
N VAL A 33 -18.66 -15.56 -2.46
CA VAL A 33 -18.56 -14.09 -2.59
C VAL A 33 -18.83 -13.63 -4.03
N ALA A 34 -18.31 -14.33 -5.03
CA ALA A 34 -18.57 -14.05 -6.45
C ALA A 34 -20.05 -14.19 -6.80
N ASP A 35 -20.71 -15.23 -6.29
CA ASP A 35 -22.13 -15.52 -6.53
C ASP A 35 -23.07 -14.44 -5.95
N LEU A 36 -22.61 -13.61 -5.02
CA LEU A 36 -23.39 -12.48 -4.50
C LEU A 36 -23.56 -11.35 -5.53
N GLY A 37 -22.79 -11.34 -6.62
CA GLY A 37 -22.90 -10.34 -7.68
C GLY A 37 -22.67 -8.89 -7.20
N ALA A 38 -21.84 -8.69 -6.18
CA ALA A 38 -21.58 -7.40 -5.56
C ALA A 38 -20.83 -6.43 -6.50
N ASP A 39 -20.72 -5.16 -6.11
CA ASP A 39 -20.05 -4.09 -6.88
C ASP A 39 -18.53 -4.28 -6.95
N GLY A 40 -17.96 -4.97 -5.97
CA GLY A 40 -16.55 -5.32 -5.86
C GLY A 40 -16.38 -6.41 -4.80
N ASN A 41 -15.15 -6.94 -4.66
CA ASN A 41 -14.84 -8.03 -3.75
C ASN A 41 -13.61 -7.69 -2.91
N ALA A 42 -13.62 -8.03 -1.63
CA ALA A 42 -12.50 -7.82 -0.74
C ALA A 42 -11.80 -9.14 -0.39
N ILE A 43 -10.49 -9.09 -0.22
CA ILE A 43 -9.62 -10.18 0.22
C ILE A 43 -9.13 -9.84 1.62
N GLY A 44 -9.67 -10.53 2.61
CA GLY A 44 -9.31 -10.32 4.02
C GLY A 44 -8.53 -11.49 4.61
N GLY A 45 -8.12 -11.35 5.87
CA GLY A 45 -7.45 -12.41 6.64
C GLY A 45 -6.06 -12.78 6.12
N LEU A 46 -5.35 -11.82 5.51
CA LEU A 46 -3.95 -11.90 5.10
C LEU A 46 -3.15 -10.76 5.75
N ALA A 47 -1.82 -10.83 5.69
CA ALA A 47 -0.89 -9.91 6.36
C ALA A 47 -1.05 -9.88 7.90
N VAL A 48 -1.36 -11.04 8.48
CA VAL A 48 -1.56 -11.22 9.94
C VAL A 48 -0.49 -12.11 10.60
N GLY A 49 0.62 -12.34 9.90
CA GLY A 49 1.78 -13.07 10.42
C GLY A 49 2.25 -14.24 9.56
N GLU A 50 1.58 -14.54 8.45
CA GLU A 50 2.04 -15.52 7.47
C GLU A 50 3.26 -15.00 6.68
N PRO A 51 4.09 -15.90 6.11
CA PRO A 51 5.13 -15.53 5.16
C PRO A 51 4.55 -14.81 3.94
N THR A 52 5.30 -13.84 3.42
CA THR A 52 4.86 -12.99 2.29
C THR A 52 4.53 -13.82 1.04
N GLU A 53 5.29 -14.86 0.76
CA GLU A 53 5.08 -15.78 -0.36
C GLU A 53 3.73 -16.51 -0.24
N LYS A 54 3.36 -16.88 1.00
CA LYS A 54 2.07 -17.51 1.26
C LYS A 54 0.90 -16.55 1.07
N MET A 55 1.09 -15.28 1.44
CA MET A 55 0.10 -14.24 1.15
C MET A 55 -0.10 -14.09 -0.37
N TYR A 56 0.98 -14.05 -1.16
CA TYR A 56 0.90 -13.93 -2.62
C TYR A 56 0.20 -15.13 -3.25
N GLU A 57 0.54 -16.35 -2.83
CA GLU A 57 -0.13 -17.58 -3.26
C GLU A 57 -1.65 -17.49 -3.00
N MET A 58 -2.06 -17.03 -1.83
CA MET A 58 -3.48 -16.92 -1.49
C MET A 58 -4.20 -15.83 -2.30
N ILE A 59 -3.52 -14.74 -2.66
CA ILE A 59 -4.08 -13.72 -3.56
C ILE A 59 -4.32 -14.33 -4.95
N GLU A 60 -3.36 -15.09 -5.49
CA GLU A 60 -3.50 -15.76 -6.78
C GLU A 60 -4.68 -16.72 -6.78
N VAL A 61 -4.75 -17.61 -5.79
CA VAL A 61 -5.85 -18.59 -5.61
C VAL A 61 -7.22 -17.90 -5.59
N VAL A 62 -7.35 -16.79 -4.89
CA VAL A 62 -8.61 -16.05 -4.80
C VAL A 62 -8.93 -15.35 -6.13
N ASN A 63 -7.94 -14.74 -6.75
CA ASN A 63 -8.11 -13.97 -7.99
C ASN A 63 -8.39 -14.84 -9.23
N GLU A 64 -8.07 -16.13 -9.19
CA GLU A 64 -8.51 -17.10 -10.20
C GLU A 64 -10.03 -17.33 -10.17
N VAL A 65 -10.68 -17.09 -9.04
CA VAL A 65 -12.11 -17.33 -8.82
C VAL A 65 -12.94 -16.06 -8.91
N LEU A 66 -12.42 -14.93 -8.38
CA LEU A 66 -13.16 -13.67 -8.37
C LEU A 66 -13.33 -13.06 -9.76
N PRO A 67 -14.48 -12.41 -10.05
CA PRO A 67 -14.74 -11.75 -11.32
C PRO A 67 -13.62 -10.75 -11.69
N GLN A 68 -13.19 -10.75 -12.95
CA GLN A 68 -12.13 -9.86 -13.44
C GLN A 68 -12.63 -8.46 -13.77
N ASP A 69 -13.91 -8.31 -14.00
CA ASP A 69 -14.58 -7.04 -14.30
C ASP A 69 -15.04 -6.27 -13.05
N LYS A 70 -14.73 -6.78 -11.86
CA LYS A 70 -15.05 -6.17 -10.57
C LYS A 70 -13.79 -5.80 -9.80
N PRO A 71 -13.75 -4.64 -9.12
CA PRO A 71 -12.60 -4.25 -8.32
C PRO A 71 -12.34 -5.24 -7.18
N ARG A 72 -11.07 -5.54 -6.96
CA ARG A 72 -10.54 -6.43 -5.94
C ARG A 72 -9.76 -5.64 -4.89
N TYR A 73 -10.20 -5.72 -3.67
CA TYR A 73 -9.66 -4.94 -2.56
C TYR A 73 -8.90 -5.85 -1.59
N LEU A 74 -7.57 -5.70 -1.51
CA LEU A 74 -6.73 -6.40 -0.55
C LEU A 74 -6.62 -5.59 0.75
N MET A 75 -7.17 -6.13 1.83
CA MET A 75 -7.30 -5.44 3.11
C MET A 75 -6.01 -5.50 3.93
N GLY A 76 -5.61 -4.37 4.51
CA GLY A 76 -4.55 -4.27 5.50
C GLY A 76 -3.12 -4.40 4.96
N VAL A 77 -2.92 -4.45 3.66
CA VAL A 77 -1.60 -4.56 3.00
C VAL A 77 -1.17 -3.23 2.41
N GLY A 78 0.04 -2.90 2.61
CA GLY A 78 0.98 -2.59 3.11
C GLY A 78 2.35 -2.03 2.83
N THR A 79 3.35 -2.81 2.64
CA THR A 79 4.63 -2.30 2.20
C THR A 79 4.56 -1.88 0.72
N PRO A 80 5.42 -0.93 0.26
CA PRO A 80 5.47 -0.57 -1.16
C PRO A 80 5.66 -1.77 -2.09
N ALA A 81 6.54 -2.70 -1.72
CA ALA A 81 6.76 -3.93 -2.48
C ALA A 81 5.50 -4.81 -2.53
N ASN A 82 4.81 -5.02 -1.40
CA ASN A 82 3.60 -5.83 -1.36
C ASN A 82 2.45 -5.22 -2.18
N ILE A 83 2.37 -3.89 -2.25
CA ILE A 83 1.39 -3.20 -3.11
C ILE A 83 1.69 -3.49 -4.58
N LEU A 84 2.94 -3.36 -5.01
CA LEU A 84 3.34 -3.62 -6.40
C LEU A 84 3.13 -5.10 -6.78
N GLU A 85 3.46 -6.03 -5.89
CA GLU A 85 3.23 -7.46 -6.08
C GLU A 85 1.73 -7.80 -6.09
N GLY A 86 0.93 -7.12 -5.26
CA GLY A 86 -0.53 -7.27 -5.26
C GLY A 86 -1.16 -6.78 -6.57
N ILE A 87 -0.69 -5.65 -7.10
CA ILE A 87 -1.15 -5.11 -8.39
C ILE A 87 -0.85 -6.09 -9.52
N GLU A 88 0.34 -6.69 -9.58
CA GLU A 88 0.68 -7.70 -10.59
C GLU A 88 -0.27 -8.91 -10.55
N ARG A 89 -0.77 -9.25 -9.37
CA ARG A 89 -1.72 -10.35 -9.14
C ARG A 89 -3.18 -9.96 -9.31
N GLY A 90 -3.44 -8.73 -9.80
CA GLY A 90 -4.79 -8.27 -10.12
C GLY A 90 -5.57 -7.67 -8.96
N VAL A 91 -4.88 -7.11 -7.98
CA VAL A 91 -5.49 -6.31 -6.90
C VAL A 91 -5.59 -4.84 -7.33
N ASP A 92 -6.74 -4.22 -7.10
CA ASP A 92 -7.05 -2.85 -7.52
C ASP A 92 -7.03 -1.83 -6.39
N MET A 93 -7.29 -2.27 -5.15
CA MET A 93 -7.47 -1.38 -4.00
C MET A 93 -6.73 -1.92 -2.77
N PHE A 94 -6.21 -0.99 -1.97
CA PHE A 94 -5.46 -1.29 -0.75
C PHE A 94 -5.81 -0.30 0.35
N ASP A 95 -5.70 -0.75 1.60
CA ASP A 95 -5.57 0.11 2.77
C ASP A 95 -4.44 -0.37 3.66
N CYS A 96 -3.78 0.54 4.33
CA CYS A 96 -2.84 0.15 5.38
C CYS A 96 -2.47 1.31 6.31
N VAL A 97 -2.00 0.96 7.50
CA VAL A 97 -1.47 1.93 8.47
C VAL A 97 0.00 2.29 8.24
N MET A 98 0.68 1.59 7.33
CA MET A 98 2.14 1.68 7.14
C MET A 98 2.63 3.11 6.85
N PRO A 99 2.00 3.91 5.96
CA PRO A 99 2.49 5.25 5.66
C PRO A 99 2.58 6.13 6.91
N THR A 100 1.49 6.24 7.65
CA THR A 100 1.42 7.10 8.83
C THR A 100 2.11 6.49 10.05
N ARG A 101 1.99 5.18 10.27
CA ARG A 101 2.68 4.48 11.36
C ARG A 101 4.19 4.59 11.24
N ASN A 102 4.74 4.32 10.06
CA ASN A 102 6.17 4.44 9.81
C ASN A 102 6.63 5.89 9.83
N GLY A 103 5.86 6.82 9.27
CA GLY A 103 6.12 8.24 9.34
C GLY A 103 6.28 8.72 10.78
N ARG A 104 5.35 8.39 11.67
CA ARG A 104 5.43 8.74 13.10
C ARG A 104 6.67 8.19 13.81
N ASN A 105 7.23 7.10 13.29
CA ASN A 105 8.46 6.49 13.82
C ASN A 105 9.74 7.00 13.14
N GLY A 106 9.62 7.94 12.19
CA GLY A 106 10.75 8.52 11.47
C GLY A 106 11.25 7.67 10.29
N MET A 107 10.46 6.70 9.85
CA MET A 107 10.74 5.93 8.64
C MET A 107 9.97 6.54 7.46
N LEU A 108 10.70 6.97 6.44
CA LEU A 108 10.20 7.62 5.24
C LEU A 108 10.43 6.72 4.02
N PHE A 109 9.46 6.69 3.14
CA PHE A 109 9.56 5.98 1.87
C PHE A 109 9.80 6.98 0.74
N THR A 110 10.86 6.78 -0.03
CA THR A 110 11.18 7.58 -1.20
C THR A 110 11.28 6.70 -2.44
N ARG A 111 11.34 7.32 -3.63
CA ARG A 111 11.56 6.58 -4.89
C ARG A 111 12.90 5.86 -4.94
N ASN A 112 13.84 6.27 -4.09
CA ASN A 112 15.20 5.74 -4.07
C ASN A 112 15.48 4.81 -2.89
N GLY A 113 14.52 4.66 -1.96
CA GLY A 113 14.66 3.75 -0.84
C GLY A 113 14.00 4.22 0.45
N ILE A 114 14.27 3.48 1.52
CA ILE A 114 13.75 3.72 2.87
C ILE A 114 14.76 4.56 3.65
N MET A 115 14.31 5.70 4.12
CA MET A 115 15.10 6.62 4.94
C MET A 115 14.66 6.55 6.40
N ASN A 116 15.59 6.23 7.31
CA ASN A 116 15.36 6.52 8.73
C ASN A 116 15.91 7.90 9.05
N ILE A 117 15.02 8.89 9.19
CA ILE A 117 15.40 10.29 9.38
C ILE A 117 16.09 10.54 10.71
N ARG A 118 15.94 9.66 11.71
CA ARG A 118 16.62 9.79 13.01
C ARG A 118 18.12 9.50 12.92
N ASN A 119 18.61 8.89 11.85
CA ASN A 119 20.02 8.58 11.66
C ASN A 119 20.88 9.84 11.68
N LYS A 120 22.06 9.76 12.32
CA LYS A 120 22.99 10.90 12.50
C LYS A 120 23.47 11.46 11.15
N LYS A 121 23.58 10.64 10.12
CA LYS A 121 24.03 11.08 8.78
C LYS A 121 23.19 12.20 8.16
N TRP A 122 21.94 12.36 8.60
CA TRP A 122 21.05 13.42 8.13
C TRP A 122 21.14 14.73 8.93
N ALA A 123 22.02 14.80 9.94
CA ALA A 123 22.09 15.94 10.85
C ALA A 123 22.47 17.25 10.15
N ASP A 124 23.35 17.16 9.16
CA ASP A 124 23.88 18.31 8.41
C ASP A 124 23.48 18.25 6.92
N ASP A 125 22.46 17.44 6.57
CA ASP A 125 21.93 17.36 5.21
C ASP A 125 20.80 18.38 5.04
N PHE A 126 21.13 19.54 4.52
CA PHE A 126 20.21 20.64 4.24
C PHE A 126 19.51 20.52 2.87
N SER A 127 19.72 19.45 2.15
CA SER A 127 18.97 19.18 0.92
C SER A 127 17.48 18.93 1.19
N PRO A 128 16.61 19.14 0.20
CA PRO A 128 15.19 18.83 0.31
C PRO A 128 14.93 17.43 0.83
N LEU A 129 13.80 17.22 1.52
CA LEU A 129 13.44 15.94 2.10
C LEU A 129 13.40 14.84 1.03
N ASP A 130 12.69 15.10 -0.06
CA ASP A 130 12.70 14.29 -1.28
C ASP A 130 12.56 15.20 -2.51
N PRO A 131 13.63 15.41 -3.29
CA PRO A 131 13.56 16.25 -4.49
C PRO A 131 12.59 15.76 -5.56
N GLU A 132 12.28 14.46 -5.56
CA GLU A 132 11.34 13.83 -6.48
C GLU A 132 9.95 13.64 -5.87
N GLY A 133 9.76 14.05 -4.61
CA GLY A 133 8.51 13.93 -3.87
C GLY A 133 7.40 14.78 -4.48
N THR A 134 6.16 14.41 -4.18
CA THR A 134 4.96 15.05 -4.77
C THR A 134 4.21 15.93 -3.77
N SER A 135 4.63 15.98 -2.52
CA SER A 135 4.03 16.84 -1.50
C SER A 135 4.83 18.13 -1.28
N TYR A 136 4.17 19.15 -0.76
CA TYR A 136 4.83 20.41 -0.45
C TYR A 136 5.93 20.27 0.62
N VAL A 137 5.81 19.31 1.54
CA VAL A 137 6.82 19.08 2.57
C VAL A 137 8.14 18.56 2.00
N ASP A 138 8.09 17.90 0.83
CA ASP A 138 9.26 17.28 0.21
C ASP A 138 10.28 18.33 -0.27
N THR A 139 9.81 19.51 -0.64
CA THR A 139 10.63 20.61 -1.16
C THR A 139 10.86 21.72 -0.14
N CYS A 140 9.91 22.00 0.76
CA CYS A 140 10.04 23.07 1.74
C CYS A 140 10.76 22.67 3.03
N CYS A 141 10.92 21.36 3.30
CA CYS A 141 11.60 20.85 4.48
C CYS A 141 12.92 20.17 4.09
N SER A 142 14.00 20.46 4.81
CA SER A 142 15.24 19.72 4.65
C SER A 142 15.28 18.47 5.54
N LYS A 143 16.13 17.51 5.18
CA LYS A 143 16.38 16.32 6.00
C LYS A 143 16.90 16.69 7.39
N ALA A 144 17.86 17.63 7.48
CA ALA A 144 18.38 18.12 8.74
C ALA A 144 17.27 18.71 9.63
N TYR A 145 16.38 19.52 9.06
CA TYR A 145 15.26 20.12 9.78
C TYR A 145 14.30 19.07 10.31
N LEU A 146 13.86 18.15 9.46
CA LEU A 146 12.93 17.09 9.88
C LEU A 146 13.57 16.19 10.95
N ARG A 147 14.87 15.86 10.79
CA ARG A 147 15.61 15.14 11.83
C ARG A 147 15.64 15.90 13.14
N HIS A 148 15.93 17.20 13.11
CA HIS A 148 15.92 18.04 14.32
C HIS A 148 14.58 17.94 15.05
N LEU A 149 13.46 18.09 14.33
CA LEU A 149 12.12 17.96 14.90
C LEU A 149 11.89 16.59 15.57
N PHE A 150 12.37 15.50 14.95
CA PHE A 150 12.26 14.16 15.55
C PHE A 150 13.11 13.98 16.81
N ILE A 151 14.30 14.59 16.87
CA ILE A 151 15.17 14.53 18.05
C ILE A 151 14.63 15.40 19.19
N SER A 152 14.00 16.52 18.86
CA SER A 152 13.33 17.42 19.81
C SER A 152 11.91 16.97 20.19
N GLU A 153 11.47 15.81 19.69
CA GLU A 153 10.16 15.21 19.97
C GLU A 153 8.96 16.11 19.61
N GLU A 154 9.12 16.96 18.59
CA GLU A 154 8.08 17.85 18.11
C GLU A 154 6.99 17.08 17.34
N ILE A 155 5.71 17.39 17.63
CA ILE A 155 4.56 16.76 16.93
C ILE A 155 4.61 17.05 15.43
N LEU A 156 5.11 18.21 15.02
CA LEU A 156 5.26 18.59 13.61
C LEU A 156 6.11 17.60 12.81
N ALA A 157 7.09 16.93 13.45
CA ALA A 157 7.86 15.87 12.80
C ALA A 157 6.98 14.75 12.26
N MET A 158 6.04 14.29 13.08
CA MET A 158 5.12 13.20 12.72
C MET A 158 4.15 13.63 11.63
N GLN A 159 3.71 14.90 11.62
CA GLN A 159 2.83 15.46 10.59
C GLN A 159 3.56 15.51 9.23
N ILE A 160 4.74 16.11 9.18
CA ILE A 160 5.56 16.20 7.96
C ILE A 160 5.83 14.80 7.40
N ALA A 161 6.31 13.87 8.23
CA ALA A 161 6.63 12.51 7.82
C ALA A 161 5.39 11.72 7.32
N SER A 162 4.22 11.95 7.94
CA SER A 162 2.97 11.30 7.50
C SER A 162 2.50 11.86 6.16
N ILE A 163 2.57 13.17 5.94
CA ILE A 163 2.21 13.82 4.67
C ILE A 163 3.12 13.30 3.55
N HIS A 164 4.44 13.28 3.79
CA HIS A 164 5.42 12.74 2.85
C HIS A 164 5.09 11.30 2.46
N ASN A 165 4.93 10.40 3.43
CA ASN A 165 4.67 8.99 3.17
C ASN A 165 3.33 8.78 2.44
N LEU A 166 2.27 9.50 2.82
CA LEU A 166 0.99 9.40 2.11
C LEU A 166 1.13 9.83 0.65
N ALA A 167 1.83 10.94 0.39
CA ALA A 167 2.08 11.40 -0.97
C ALA A 167 2.88 10.37 -1.80
N PHE A 168 3.90 9.75 -1.20
CA PHE A 168 4.66 8.68 -1.83
C PHE A 168 3.77 7.48 -2.21
N TYR A 169 2.90 7.02 -1.32
CA TYR A 169 2.03 5.88 -1.59
C TYR A 169 0.99 6.18 -2.67
N VAL A 170 0.43 7.39 -2.67
CA VAL A 170 -0.48 7.84 -3.74
C VAL A 170 0.26 7.91 -5.08
N TRP A 171 1.46 8.48 -5.10
CA TRP A 171 2.30 8.50 -6.29
C TRP A 171 2.61 7.09 -6.79
N LEU A 172 3.00 6.16 -5.91
CA LEU A 172 3.35 4.79 -6.27
C LEU A 172 2.21 4.07 -7.02
N THR A 173 0.98 4.21 -6.51
CA THR A 173 -0.19 3.58 -7.15
C THR A 173 -0.59 4.28 -8.44
N GLN A 174 -0.47 5.60 -8.52
CA GLN A 174 -0.70 6.35 -9.76
C GLN A 174 0.32 5.99 -10.83
N GLU A 175 1.59 5.91 -10.48
CA GLU A 175 2.65 5.51 -11.39
C GLU A 175 2.46 4.06 -11.87
N ALA A 176 2.12 3.13 -10.96
CA ALA A 176 1.79 1.76 -11.32
C ALA A 176 0.68 1.71 -12.39
N ARG A 177 -0.38 2.52 -12.22
CA ARG A 177 -1.46 2.65 -13.20
C ARG A 177 -0.94 3.17 -14.56
N CYS A 178 -0.08 4.19 -14.56
CA CYS A 178 0.52 4.71 -15.79
C CYS A 178 1.34 3.64 -16.52
N GLN A 179 2.13 2.87 -15.78
CA GLN A 179 2.95 1.79 -16.31
C GLN A 179 2.12 0.62 -16.86
N ILE A 180 0.98 0.30 -16.23
CA ILE A 180 0.02 -0.68 -16.76
C ILE A 180 -0.54 -0.22 -18.11
N LEU A 181 -0.99 1.03 -18.19
CA LEU A 181 -1.55 1.60 -19.42
C LEU A 181 -0.51 1.69 -20.54
N ALA A 182 0.76 1.88 -20.21
CA ALA A 182 1.87 1.88 -21.14
C ALA A 182 2.36 0.48 -21.55
N GLY A 183 1.90 -0.59 -20.88
CA GLY A 183 2.36 -1.97 -21.11
C GLY A 183 3.76 -2.26 -20.57
N THR A 184 4.28 -1.43 -19.68
CA THR A 184 5.66 -1.51 -19.12
C THR A 184 5.70 -1.85 -17.64
N PHE A 185 4.55 -2.16 -17.03
CA PHE A 185 4.43 -2.35 -15.58
C PHE A 185 5.41 -3.38 -15.02
N LYS A 186 5.56 -4.53 -15.66
CA LYS A 186 6.39 -5.63 -15.11
C LYS A 186 7.85 -5.21 -14.95
N SER A 187 8.45 -4.67 -16.01
CA SER A 187 9.86 -4.22 -15.97
C SER A 187 10.08 -3.08 -14.99
N TRP A 188 9.15 -2.12 -14.97
CA TRP A 188 9.18 -1.01 -14.01
C TRP A 188 9.00 -1.49 -12.56
N LYS A 189 8.07 -2.42 -12.32
CA LYS A 189 7.83 -3.01 -10.99
C LYS A 189 9.11 -3.66 -10.45
N ASP A 190 9.76 -4.51 -11.24
CA ASP A 190 10.96 -5.24 -10.82
C ASP A 190 12.09 -4.26 -10.42
N GLU A 191 12.29 -3.18 -11.18
CA GLU A 191 13.23 -2.13 -10.83
C GLU A 191 12.80 -1.36 -9.58
N MET A 192 11.53 -0.98 -9.49
CA MET A 192 10.99 -0.21 -8.38
C MET A 192 11.04 -0.97 -7.06
N ILE A 193 10.77 -2.28 -7.04
CA ILE A 193 10.89 -3.11 -5.84
C ILE A 193 12.34 -3.08 -5.32
N CYS A 194 13.34 -3.19 -6.18
CA CYS A 194 14.74 -3.08 -5.77
C CYS A 194 15.03 -1.72 -5.10
N ARG A 195 14.48 -0.63 -5.65
CA ARG A 195 14.65 0.72 -5.09
C ARG A 195 13.94 0.86 -3.74
N VAL A 196 12.62 0.61 -3.68
CA VAL A 196 11.81 0.87 -2.47
C VAL A 196 12.12 -0.07 -1.30
N THR A 197 12.92 -1.11 -1.49
CA THR A 197 13.41 -1.99 -0.43
C THR A 197 14.83 -1.65 0.04
N THR A 198 15.55 -0.81 -0.71
CA THR A 198 16.91 -0.36 -0.36
C THR A 198 16.86 0.57 0.86
N ARG A 199 17.82 0.42 1.77
CA ARG A 199 17.97 1.33 2.92
C ARG A 199 18.99 2.42 2.59
N LEU A 200 18.53 3.66 2.65
CA LEU A 200 19.34 4.86 2.47
C LEU A 200 20.13 5.21 3.73
#